data_46d94114c64c3250281b3a0869b71666
#
_entry.id   46d94114c64c3250281b3a0869b71666
#
_cell.length_a   1.000
_cell.length_b   1.000
_cell.length_c   1.000
_cell.angle_alpha   90.00
_cell.angle_beta   90.00
_cell.angle_gamma   90.00
#
_symmetry.space_group_name_H-M   'P 1'
#
loop_
_entity.id
_entity.type
_entity.pdbx_description
1 polymer ?
#
loop_
_entity_poly.entity_id
_entity_poly.type
_entity_poly.pdbx_seq_one_letter_code
_entity_poly.pdbx_strand_id
1 'polypeptide(L)'
;VDDLAQLDVVDAVVPPRARPTIRVAIDADASWRAPALGHIGVRRSPVHEPGEVASLARAITRRDGFRLVGLMMYEAQIAGQGDATGSGDGLIRWMQQRSSAELLARREAIVAALRSIAPLEFVNGGGTGSLEFTASDQAVTEVTAGSGLFAGHLFDGYRIFTPQPAAAFSLEVVRKPTPDIATVLGGGWIASGPPVASRQPKPVWPPGLRTLPREGAGEVQTPLQGEAARSL
;
A
#
# COMPACT_ATOMS: atom_id res chain seq x y z
N VAL A 1 -7.45 -4.69 -14.30
CA VAL A 1 -8.18 -3.68 -15.13
C VAL A 1 -9.38 -3.15 -14.36
N ASP A 2 -9.73 -1.89 -14.61
CA ASP A 2 -10.86 -1.21 -13.99
C ASP A 2 -11.68 -0.38 -15.01
N ASP A 3 -11.24 -0.39 -16.28
CA ASP A 3 -11.92 0.23 -17.41
C ASP A 3 -11.71 -0.61 -18.67
N LEU A 4 -12.72 -0.62 -19.56
CA LEU A 4 -12.67 -1.32 -20.85
C LEU A 4 -11.64 -0.71 -21.81
N ALA A 5 -11.37 0.58 -21.71
CA ALA A 5 -10.34 1.26 -22.50
C ALA A 5 -8.95 0.64 -22.33
N GLN A 6 -8.66 0.03 -21.17
CA GLN A 6 -7.41 -0.69 -20.94
C GLN A 6 -7.30 -1.95 -21.80
N LEU A 7 -8.43 -2.61 -22.07
CA LEU A 7 -8.48 -3.74 -23.00
C LEU A 7 -8.35 -3.28 -24.45
N ASP A 8 -8.88 -2.08 -24.78
CA ASP A 8 -8.70 -1.49 -26.12
C ASP A 8 -7.23 -1.22 -26.44
N VAL A 9 -6.46 -0.75 -25.43
CA VAL A 9 -4.99 -0.56 -25.57
C VAL A 9 -4.29 -1.88 -25.89
N VAL A 10 -4.67 -2.96 -25.21
CA VAL A 10 -4.08 -4.28 -25.45
C VAL A 10 -4.41 -4.78 -26.86
N ASP A 11 -5.68 -4.66 -27.30
CA ASP A 11 -6.12 -5.11 -28.61
C ASP A 11 -5.51 -4.28 -29.75
N ALA A 12 -5.23 -2.99 -29.51
CA ALA A 12 -4.55 -2.12 -30.47
C ALA A 12 -3.07 -2.53 -30.69
N VAL A 13 -2.42 -3.07 -29.66
CA VAL A 13 -1.02 -3.54 -29.77
C VAL A 13 -0.97 -4.92 -30.42
N VAL A 14 -1.78 -5.86 -29.93
CA VAL A 14 -1.84 -7.24 -30.46
C VAL A 14 -3.29 -7.70 -30.49
N PRO A 15 -3.87 -7.83 -31.68
CA PRO A 15 -5.28 -8.23 -31.82
C PRO A 15 -5.55 -9.64 -31.29
N PRO A 16 -6.77 -9.97 -30.85
CA PRO A 16 -7.09 -11.23 -30.17
C PRO A 16 -6.70 -12.48 -30.96
N ARG A 17 -6.77 -12.42 -32.29
CA ARG A 17 -6.41 -13.56 -33.17
C ARG A 17 -4.91 -13.80 -33.27
N ALA A 18 -4.08 -12.85 -32.87
CA ALA A 18 -2.62 -12.91 -32.97
C ALA A 18 -1.94 -13.16 -31.61
N ARG A 19 -2.70 -13.45 -30.56
CA ARG A 19 -2.19 -13.67 -29.20
C ARG A 19 -2.97 -14.77 -28.46
N PRO A 20 -2.37 -15.40 -27.42
CA PRO A 20 -3.14 -16.25 -26.51
C PRO A 20 -4.15 -15.42 -25.71
N THR A 21 -5.15 -16.08 -25.15
CA THR A 21 -6.11 -15.45 -24.23
C THR A 21 -5.39 -14.84 -23.03
N ILE A 22 -5.61 -13.56 -22.79
CA ILE A 22 -5.03 -12.84 -21.65
C ILE A 22 -5.93 -13.01 -20.43
N ARG A 23 -5.33 -13.40 -19.34
CA ARG A 23 -5.98 -13.47 -18.03
C ARG A 23 -5.99 -12.08 -17.41
N VAL A 24 -7.15 -11.63 -16.95
CA VAL A 24 -7.32 -10.32 -16.32
C VAL A 24 -8.03 -10.44 -14.98
N ALA A 25 -7.65 -9.58 -14.04
CA ALA A 25 -8.36 -9.35 -12.80
C ALA A 25 -8.97 -7.95 -12.80
N ILE A 26 -10.13 -7.80 -12.17
CA ILE A 26 -10.71 -6.48 -11.91
C ILE A 26 -10.02 -5.89 -10.68
N ASP A 27 -9.59 -4.62 -10.75
CA ASP A 27 -9.18 -3.82 -9.60
C ASP A 27 -10.38 -2.95 -9.18
N ALA A 28 -10.99 -3.28 -8.04
CA ALA A 28 -12.12 -2.53 -7.52
C ALA A 28 -11.70 -1.65 -6.34
N ASP A 29 -12.28 -0.44 -6.28
CA ASP A 29 -12.02 0.54 -5.23
C ASP A 29 -12.46 0.01 -3.86
N ALA A 30 -11.50 -0.23 -2.96
CA ALA A 30 -11.73 -0.67 -1.59
C ALA A 30 -11.89 0.49 -0.61
N SER A 31 -11.92 1.74 -1.07
CA SER A 31 -12.10 2.92 -0.22
C SER A 31 -13.45 2.91 0.50
N TRP A 32 -13.52 3.58 1.63
CA TRP A 32 -14.76 3.82 2.35
C TRP A 32 -15.38 5.14 1.92
N ARG A 33 -16.58 5.10 1.33
CA ARG A 33 -17.38 6.28 0.97
C ARG A 33 -18.37 6.58 2.10
N ALA A 34 -17.90 7.32 3.09
CA ALA A 34 -18.70 7.65 4.27
C ALA A 34 -19.66 8.80 3.98
N PRO A 35 -20.97 8.69 4.30
CA PRO A 35 -21.97 9.71 3.94
C PRO A 35 -21.63 11.13 4.42
N ALA A 36 -21.03 11.27 5.61
CA ALA A 36 -20.71 12.56 6.22
C ALA A 36 -19.24 12.98 6.03
N LEU A 37 -18.33 12.04 5.75
CA LEU A 37 -16.88 12.27 5.67
C LEU A 37 -16.34 12.20 4.24
N GLY A 38 -17.17 11.78 3.30
CA GLY A 38 -16.77 11.63 1.90
C GLY A 38 -15.92 10.39 1.64
N HIS A 39 -14.97 10.52 0.73
CA HIS A 39 -14.11 9.43 0.30
C HIS A 39 -12.88 9.28 1.20
N ILE A 40 -12.73 8.11 1.80
CA ILE A 40 -11.60 7.75 2.67
C ILE A 40 -10.89 6.55 2.05
N GLY A 41 -9.70 6.76 1.55
CA GLY A 41 -8.89 5.78 0.84
C GLY A 41 -8.19 6.35 -0.40
N VAL A 42 -7.63 5.49 -1.23
CA VAL A 42 -6.97 5.89 -2.48
C VAL A 42 -7.99 6.06 -3.60
N ARG A 43 -7.67 6.89 -4.58
CA ARG A 43 -8.49 7.14 -5.77
C ARG A 43 -7.81 6.51 -6.99
N ARG A 44 -7.93 5.21 -7.12
CA ARG A 44 -7.25 4.45 -8.17
C ARG A 44 -8.21 3.85 -9.17
N SER A 45 -9.30 3.24 -8.72
CA SER A 45 -10.30 2.59 -9.57
C SER A 45 -11.61 3.37 -9.58
N PRO A 46 -12.30 3.45 -10.72
CA PRO A 46 -13.63 4.04 -10.82
C PRO A 46 -14.75 3.11 -10.34
N VAL A 47 -14.50 1.78 -10.34
CA VAL A 47 -15.52 0.78 -9.97
C VAL A 47 -15.49 0.47 -8.49
N HIS A 48 -16.63 0.66 -7.82
CA HIS A 48 -16.77 0.54 -6.37
C HIS A 48 -17.94 -0.33 -5.95
N GLU A 49 -19.10 -0.15 -6.59
CA GLU A 49 -20.32 -0.86 -6.22
C GLU A 49 -20.41 -2.24 -6.88
N PRO A 50 -21.06 -3.24 -6.24
CA PRO A 50 -21.20 -4.58 -6.82
C PRO A 50 -21.79 -4.58 -8.23
N GLY A 51 -22.75 -3.68 -8.52
CA GLY A 51 -23.36 -3.56 -9.84
C GLY A 51 -22.42 -3.03 -10.92
N GLU A 52 -21.53 -2.09 -10.57
CA GLU A 52 -20.49 -1.53 -11.47
C GLU A 52 -19.47 -2.62 -11.81
N VAL A 53 -18.96 -3.32 -10.78
CA VAL A 53 -17.99 -4.41 -10.94
C VAL A 53 -18.59 -5.56 -11.77
N ALA A 54 -19.85 -5.94 -11.52
CA ALA A 54 -20.54 -6.96 -12.30
C ALA A 54 -20.76 -6.55 -13.76
N SER A 55 -20.99 -5.27 -14.02
CA SER A 55 -21.15 -4.74 -15.38
C SER A 55 -19.85 -4.82 -16.16
N LEU A 56 -18.74 -4.41 -15.54
CA LEU A 56 -17.39 -4.56 -16.10
C LEU A 56 -17.04 -6.02 -16.37
N ALA A 57 -17.33 -6.92 -15.41
CA ALA A 57 -17.08 -8.35 -15.55
C ALA A 57 -17.82 -8.96 -16.75
N ARG A 58 -19.10 -8.63 -16.91
CA ARG A 58 -19.88 -9.08 -18.08
C ARG A 58 -19.32 -8.57 -19.40
N ALA A 59 -18.82 -7.34 -19.42
CA ALA A 59 -18.20 -6.77 -20.62
C ALA A 59 -16.88 -7.48 -20.95
N ILE A 60 -16.05 -7.76 -19.95
CA ILE A 60 -14.81 -8.52 -20.13
C ILE A 60 -15.08 -9.92 -20.65
N THR A 61 -16.06 -10.63 -20.08
CA THR A 61 -16.35 -12.02 -20.47
C THR A 61 -16.96 -12.17 -21.86
N ARG A 62 -17.53 -11.08 -22.42
CA ARG A 62 -18.03 -11.03 -23.80
C ARG A 62 -16.97 -10.64 -24.81
N ARG A 63 -15.80 -10.23 -24.35
CA ARG A 63 -14.73 -9.74 -25.23
C ARG A 63 -13.76 -10.87 -25.57
N ASP A 64 -13.57 -11.11 -26.86
CA ASP A 64 -12.66 -12.13 -27.35
C ASP A 64 -11.21 -11.89 -26.88
N GLY A 65 -10.52 -12.98 -26.59
CA GLY A 65 -9.11 -12.94 -26.24
C GLY A 65 -8.79 -12.48 -24.80
N PHE A 66 -9.82 -12.34 -23.93
CA PHE A 66 -9.66 -12.08 -22.50
C PHE A 66 -10.42 -13.13 -21.66
N ARG A 67 -9.90 -13.39 -20.49
CA ARG A 67 -10.55 -14.24 -19.48
C ARG A 67 -10.46 -13.59 -18.10
N LEU A 68 -11.60 -13.30 -17.51
CA LEU A 68 -11.66 -12.82 -16.14
C LEU A 68 -11.29 -13.97 -15.19
N VAL A 69 -10.28 -13.76 -14.34
CA VAL A 69 -9.76 -14.78 -13.43
C VAL A 69 -9.68 -14.34 -11.97
N GLY A 70 -9.82 -13.06 -11.68
CA GLY A 70 -9.65 -12.58 -10.32
C GLY A 70 -10.24 -11.22 -10.04
N LEU A 71 -10.21 -10.89 -8.76
CA LEU A 71 -10.55 -9.58 -8.20
C LEU A 71 -9.39 -9.13 -7.33
N MET A 72 -9.03 -7.84 -7.40
CA MET A 72 -8.17 -7.16 -6.45
C MET A 72 -8.94 -6.02 -5.77
N MET A 73 -8.77 -5.87 -4.45
CA MET A 73 -9.34 -4.77 -3.67
C MET A 73 -8.36 -4.38 -2.56
N TYR A 74 -7.59 -3.32 -2.79
CA TYR A 74 -6.58 -2.83 -1.83
C TYR A 74 -7.16 -1.78 -0.88
N GLU A 75 -7.24 -2.11 0.41
CA GLU A 75 -7.75 -1.27 1.48
C GLU A 75 -6.70 -0.31 2.06
N ALA A 76 -6.27 0.68 1.29
CA ALA A 76 -5.19 1.61 1.66
C ALA A 76 -5.48 2.42 2.95
N GLN A 77 -6.74 2.72 3.24
CA GLN A 77 -7.18 3.45 4.43
C GLN A 77 -7.03 2.63 5.71
N ILE A 78 -6.88 1.32 5.60
CA ILE A 78 -6.57 0.40 6.71
C ILE A 78 -5.05 0.10 6.69
N ALA A 79 -4.57 -0.42 5.57
CA ALA A 79 -3.20 -0.89 5.41
C ALA A 79 -2.13 0.22 5.49
N GLY A 80 -2.48 1.44 5.09
CA GLY A 80 -1.55 2.57 4.96
C GLY A 80 -1.57 3.58 6.09
N GLN A 81 -2.31 3.31 7.18
CA GLN A 81 -2.50 4.25 8.30
C GLN A 81 -2.04 3.62 9.60
N GLY A 82 -0.96 4.15 10.19
CA GLY A 82 -0.52 3.77 11.54
C GLY A 82 -1.53 4.18 12.61
N ASP A 83 -1.79 3.31 13.57
CA ASP A 83 -2.79 3.48 14.63
C ASP A 83 -2.17 3.51 16.04
N ALA A 84 -0.84 3.61 16.12
CA ALA A 84 -0.03 3.73 17.33
C ALA A 84 1.05 4.82 17.18
N THR A 85 0.67 5.97 16.63
CA THR A 85 1.58 7.11 16.38
C THR A 85 1.63 8.11 17.54
N GLY A 86 0.74 7.98 18.52
CA GLY A 86 0.63 8.82 19.72
C GLY A 86 -0.35 9.98 19.59
N SER A 87 -0.79 10.37 18.38
CA SER A 87 -1.72 11.48 18.17
C SER A 87 -2.82 11.11 17.18
N GLY A 88 -4.07 11.31 17.59
CA GLY A 88 -5.24 11.02 16.74
C GLY A 88 -5.57 9.53 16.57
N ASP A 89 -4.85 8.63 17.21
CA ASP A 89 -4.95 7.17 17.05
C ASP A 89 -6.36 6.64 17.30
N GLY A 90 -7.11 7.25 18.23
CA GLY A 90 -8.51 6.87 18.50
C GLY A 90 -9.42 7.09 17.29
N LEU A 91 -9.26 8.21 16.59
CA LEU A 91 -10.02 8.52 15.38
C LEU A 91 -9.61 7.60 14.21
N ILE A 92 -8.32 7.33 14.08
CA ILE A 92 -7.81 6.41 13.06
C ILE A 92 -8.39 5.02 13.29
N ARG A 93 -8.32 4.47 14.50
CA ARG A 93 -8.91 3.17 14.83
C ARG A 93 -10.42 3.11 14.59
N TRP A 94 -11.16 4.16 14.97
CA TRP A 94 -12.58 4.24 14.69
C TRP A 94 -12.86 4.20 13.18
N MET A 95 -12.13 4.99 12.39
CA MET A 95 -12.24 5.01 10.92
C MET A 95 -11.91 3.65 10.33
N GLN A 96 -10.83 3.00 10.77
CA GLN A 96 -10.43 1.66 10.32
C GLN A 96 -11.52 0.63 10.63
N GLN A 97 -12.10 0.64 11.84
CA GLN A 97 -13.18 -0.28 12.22
C GLN A 97 -14.44 -0.10 11.36
N ARG A 98 -14.83 1.16 11.10
CA ARG A 98 -15.99 1.45 10.26
C ARG A 98 -15.75 1.04 8.80
N SER A 99 -14.58 1.38 8.28
CA SER A 99 -14.17 1.01 6.94
C SER A 99 -14.07 -0.52 6.76
N SER A 100 -13.53 -1.22 7.75
CA SER A 100 -13.42 -2.68 7.72
C SER A 100 -14.79 -3.36 7.66
N ALA A 101 -15.73 -2.94 8.49
CA ALA A 101 -17.08 -3.52 8.54
C ALA A 101 -17.84 -3.30 7.21
N GLU A 102 -17.74 -2.12 6.61
CA GLU A 102 -18.34 -1.83 5.31
C GLU A 102 -17.69 -2.65 4.20
N LEU A 103 -16.36 -2.69 4.19
CA LEU A 103 -15.59 -3.37 3.15
C LEU A 103 -15.85 -4.88 3.13
N LEU A 104 -15.94 -5.53 4.29
CA LEU A 104 -16.27 -6.96 4.36
C LEU A 104 -17.59 -7.26 3.65
N ALA A 105 -18.65 -6.51 3.98
CA ALA A 105 -19.97 -6.71 3.37
C ALA A 105 -19.96 -6.43 1.86
N ARG A 106 -19.32 -5.37 1.42
CA ARG A 106 -19.25 -5.00 0.01
C ARG A 106 -18.38 -5.96 -0.79
N ARG A 107 -17.23 -6.39 -0.25
CA ARG A 107 -16.34 -7.39 -0.91
C ARG A 107 -17.06 -8.72 -1.08
N GLU A 108 -17.78 -9.18 -0.06
CA GLU A 108 -18.62 -10.40 -0.15
C GLU A 108 -19.65 -10.28 -1.28
N ALA A 109 -20.38 -9.17 -1.35
CA ALA A 109 -21.38 -8.91 -2.39
C ALA A 109 -20.75 -8.85 -3.80
N ILE A 110 -19.59 -8.20 -3.94
CA ILE A 110 -18.85 -8.15 -5.21
C ILE A 110 -18.39 -9.55 -5.62
N VAL A 111 -17.80 -10.31 -4.72
CA VAL A 111 -17.31 -11.68 -5.02
C VAL A 111 -18.46 -12.59 -5.40
N ALA A 112 -19.60 -12.53 -4.71
CA ALA A 112 -20.79 -13.29 -5.07
C ALA A 112 -21.30 -12.93 -6.47
N ALA A 113 -21.37 -11.63 -6.80
CA ALA A 113 -21.76 -11.18 -8.12
C ALA A 113 -20.78 -11.65 -9.21
N LEU A 114 -19.47 -11.55 -8.97
CA LEU A 114 -18.47 -12.00 -9.94
C LEU A 114 -18.50 -13.51 -10.16
N ARG A 115 -18.64 -14.32 -9.10
CA ARG A 115 -18.73 -15.78 -9.20
C ARG A 115 -19.95 -16.25 -9.97
N SER A 116 -21.02 -15.45 -10.04
CA SER A 116 -22.18 -15.74 -10.90
C SER A 116 -21.91 -15.49 -12.39
N ILE A 117 -20.83 -14.78 -12.74
CA ILE A 117 -20.46 -14.38 -14.11
C ILE A 117 -19.29 -15.21 -14.63
N ALA A 118 -18.25 -15.40 -13.80
CA ALA A 118 -17.04 -16.13 -14.16
C ALA A 118 -16.44 -16.88 -12.95
N PRO A 119 -15.78 -18.02 -13.17
CA PRO A 119 -15.01 -18.67 -12.12
C PRO A 119 -13.79 -17.81 -11.76
N LEU A 120 -13.70 -17.41 -10.49
CA LEU A 120 -12.53 -16.68 -9.99
C LEU A 120 -11.46 -17.68 -9.48
N GLU A 121 -10.24 -17.49 -9.92
CA GLU A 121 -9.08 -18.24 -9.46
C GLU A 121 -8.53 -17.65 -8.15
N PHE A 122 -8.64 -16.32 -7.97
CA PHE A 122 -8.25 -15.64 -6.75
C PHE A 122 -9.10 -14.40 -6.46
N VAL A 123 -9.13 -14.03 -5.20
CA VAL A 123 -9.61 -12.76 -4.66
C VAL A 123 -8.48 -12.20 -3.81
N ASN A 124 -7.82 -11.17 -4.32
CA ASN A 124 -6.67 -10.54 -3.69
C ASN A 124 -7.09 -9.31 -2.88
N GLY A 125 -6.47 -9.14 -1.75
CA GLY A 125 -6.63 -7.97 -0.91
C GLY A 125 -5.39 -7.75 -0.05
N GLY A 126 -5.42 -6.71 0.74
CA GLY A 126 -4.41 -6.46 1.74
C GLY A 126 -3.27 -5.55 1.34
N GLY A 127 -2.60 -5.13 2.38
CA GLY A 127 -1.33 -4.45 2.39
C GLY A 127 -0.66 -4.74 3.73
N THR A 128 0.59 -4.33 3.91
CA THR A 128 1.37 -4.67 5.10
C THR A 128 0.66 -4.33 6.42
N GLY A 129 -0.05 -3.21 6.48
CA GLY A 129 -0.75 -2.79 7.71
C GLY A 129 -2.14 -3.38 7.92
N SER A 130 -2.65 -4.24 7.03
CA SER A 130 -3.98 -4.86 7.14
C SER A 130 -3.96 -6.38 7.06
N LEU A 131 -2.78 -7.03 7.20
CA LEU A 131 -2.60 -8.47 7.02
C LEU A 131 -3.60 -9.31 7.80
N GLU A 132 -3.75 -9.06 9.10
CA GLU A 132 -4.63 -9.83 9.99
C GLU A 132 -6.11 -9.61 9.61
N PHE A 133 -6.49 -8.37 9.32
CA PHE A 133 -7.83 -8.05 8.86
C PHE A 133 -8.14 -8.76 7.56
N THR A 134 -7.27 -8.62 6.56
CA THR A 134 -7.48 -9.22 5.25
C THR A 134 -7.48 -10.74 5.29
N ALA A 135 -6.60 -11.34 6.09
CA ALA A 135 -6.56 -12.80 6.27
C ALA A 135 -7.80 -13.36 6.98
N SER A 136 -8.51 -12.55 7.76
CA SER A 136 -9.76 -12.96 8.41
C SER A 136 -10.99 -12.88 7.50
N ASP A 137 -10.89 -12.22 6.36
CA ASP A 137 -11.99 -12.06 5.40
C ASP A 137 -12.19 -13.35 4.59
N GLN A 138 -13.36 -14.00 4.76
CA GLN A 138 -13.67 -15.26 4.10
C GLN A 138 -13.82 -15.15 2.56
N ALA A 139 -13.99 -13.94 2.03
CA ALA A 139 -14.06 -13.72 0.60
C ALA A 139 -12.66 -13.67 -0.06
N VAL A 140 -11.61 -13.38 0.71
CA VAL A 140 -10.23 -13.26 0.25
C VAL A 140 -9.57 -14.64 0.18
N THR A 141 -8.87 -14.91 -0.91
CA THR A 141 -8.09 -16.15 -1.12
C THR A 141 -6.59 -15.89 -1.22
N GLU A 142 -6.19 -14.63 -1.39
CA GLU A 142 -4.80 -14.22 -1.55
C GLU A 142 -4.55 -12.89 -0.84
N VAL A 143 -3.59 -12.86 0.07
CA VAL A 143 -3.21 -11.67 0.84
C VAL A 143 -1.88 -11.11 0.32
N THR A 144 -1.83 -9.80 0.07
CA THR A 144 -0.64 -9.13 -0.47
C THR A 144 -0.03 -8.16 0.54
N ALA A 145 1.29 -8.21 0.69
CA ALA A 145 2.04 -7.35 1.61
C ALA A 145 3.44 -7.01 1.07
N GLY A 146 3.52 -6.33 -0.07
CA GLY A 146 4.79 -6.04 -0.77
C GLY A 146 5.82 -5.33 0.10
N SER A 147 5.47 -4.20 0.73
CA SER A 147 6.37 -3.43 1.61
C SER A 147 6.73 -4.16 2.90
N GLY A 148 5.97 -5.17 3.31
CA GLY A 148 6.25 -6.00 4.47
C GLY A 148 7.55 -6.79 4.36
N LEU A 149 8.02 -7.09 3.15
CA LEU A 149 9.31 -7.76 2.91
C LEU A 149 10.51 -6.91 3.33
N PHE A 150 10.39 -5.58 3.27
CA PHE A 150 11.46 -4.65 3.67
C PHE A 150 11.25 -4.06 5.07
N ALA A 151 10.04 -4.11 5.60
CA ALA A 151 9.68 -3.59 6.91
C ALA A 151 10.12 -2.14 7.13
N GLY A 152 9.70 -1.25 6.22
CA GLY A 152 10.07 0.16 6.28
C GLY A 152 9.61 0.85 7.58
N HIS A 153 10.31 1.90 7.99
CA HIS A 153 10.08 2.68 9.21
C HIS A 153 8.63 3.19 9.40
N LEU A 154 7.86 3.34 8.31
CA LEU A 154 6.44 3.67 8.37
C LEU A 154 5.65 2.73 9.33
N PHE A 155 6.03 1.45 9.37
CA PHE A 155 5.31 0.43 10.13
C PHE A 155 5.66 0.40 11.63
N ASP A 156 6.60 1.23 12.11
CA ASP A 156 6.87 1.40 13.55
C ASP A 156 5.64 1.96 14.30
N GLY A 157 4.73 2.65 13.59
CA GLY A 157 3.51 3.24 14.14
C GLY A 157 2.26 2.36 14.06
N TYR A 158 2.40 1.04 13.93
CA TYR A 158 1.28 0.08 13.91
C TYR A 158 1.19 -0.69 15.22
N ARG A 159 -0.02 -0.85 15.75
CA ARG A 159 -0.27 -1.50 17.04
C ARG A 159 -0.22 -3.02 16.98
N ILE A 160 -0.66 -3.59 15.87
CA ILE A 160 -0.89 -5.04 15.75
C ILE A 160 0.36 -5.85 15.44
N PHE A 161 1.44 -5.20 14.99
CA PHE A 161 2.71 -5.88 14.73
C PHE A 161 3.89 -4.90 14.84
N THR A 162 5.08 -5.46 15.07
CA THR A 162 6.34 -4.72 15.08
C THR A 162 7.29 -5.39 14.10
N PRO A 163 7.41 -4.89 12.86
CA PRO A 163 8.25 -5.51 11.86
C PRO A 163 9.73 -5.29 12.15
N GLN A 164 10.55 -6.25 11.73
CA GLN A 164 12.01 -6.09 11.79
C GLN A 164 12.51 -5.52 10.46
N PRO A 165 13.32 -4.45 10.45
CA PRO A 165 13.86 -3.89 9.21
C PRO A 165 14.71 -4.93 8.47
N ALA A 166 14.38 -5.19 7.20
CA ALA A 166 15.08 -6.16 6.36
C ALA A 166 15.96 -5.50 5.27
N ALA A 167 15.90 -4.17 5.15
CA ALA A 167 16.71 -3.42 4.20
C ALA A 167 17.26 -2.15 4.83
N ALA A 168 18.54 -1.88 4.59
CA ALA A 168 19.22 -0.65 4.97
C ALA A 168 20.22 -0.28 3.87
N PHE A 169 20.60 0.97 3.79
CA PHE A 169 21.69 1.44 2.93
C PHE A 169 22.77 2.13 3.75
N SER A 170 24.00 1.98 3.32
CA SER A 170 25.17 2.61 3.96
C SER A 170 25.46 3.94 3.30
N LEU A 171 25.83 4.94 4.10
CA LEU A 171 26.20 6.26 3.64
C LEU A 171 27.60 6.61 4.17
N GLU A 172 28.39 7.28 3.33
CA GLU A 172 29.73 7.73 3.67
C GLU A 172 29.69 8.96 4.56
N VAL A 173 30.51 9.01 5.61
CA VAL A 173 30.71 10.23 6.40
C VAL A 173 31.63 11.16 5.64
N VAL A 174 31.13 12.32 5.28
CA VAL A 174 31.87 13.33 4.50
C VAL A 174 32.36 14.50 5.33
N ARG A 175 31.82 14.73 6.53
CA ARG A 175 32.20 15.82 7.46
C ARG A 175 31.92 15.47 8.91
N LYS A 176 32.69 16.10 9.81
CA LYS A 176 32.48 16.07 11.25
C LYS A 176 32.49 17.50 11.79
N PRO A 177 31.35 18.22 11.74
CA PRO A 177 31.30 19.62 12.20
C PRO A 177 31.59 19.77 13.69
N THR A 178 31.18 18.78 14.48
CA THR A 178 31.50 18.67 15.92
C THR A 178 31.82 17.22 16.26
N PRO A 179 32.42 16.94 17.45
CA PRO A 179 32.71 15.55 17.84
C PRO A 179 31.49 14.62 17.90
N ASP A 180 30.29 15.16 18.17
CA ASP A 180 29.04 14.41 18.31
C ASP A 180 28.11 14.50 17.09
N ILE A 181 28.59 15.13 15.99
CA ILE A 181 27.87 15.22 14.71
C ILE A 181 28.72 14.66 13.57
N ALA A 182 28.18 13.67 12.86
CA ALA A 182 28.71 13.17 11.61
C ALA A 182 27.73 13.50 10.47
N THR A 183 28.22 14.18 9.43
CA THR A 183 27.41 14.48 8.23
C THR A 183 27.71 13.44 7.17
N VAL A 184 26.67 12.72 6.73
CA VAL A 184 26.76 11.71 5.68
C VAL A 184 26.33 12.25 4.32
N LEU A 185 26.79 11.62 3.24
CA LEU A 185 26.44 11.97 1.87
C LEU A 185 25.05 11.40 1.55
N GLY A 186 24.09 12.27 1.21
CA GLY A 186 22.71 11.85 0.93
C GLY A 186 21.92 11.47 2.19
N GLY A 187 20.94 10.61 2.04
CA GLY A 187 20.09 10.09 3.12
C GLY A 187 18.63 10.48 3.04
N GLY A 188 18.28 11.53 2.30
CA GLY A 188 16.91 12.01 2.11
C GLY A 188 16.20 11.26 1.01
N TRP A 189 15.71 10.09 1.28
CA TRP A 189 14.93 9.30 0.32
C TRP A 189 13.55 8.96 0.88
N ILE A 190 12.51 9.30 0.11
CA ILE A 190 11.12 9.02 0.44
C ILE A 190 10.59 8.00 -0.56
N ALA A 191 10.32 6.79 -0.10
CA ALA A 191 9.86 5.71 -0.98
C ALA A 191 8.44 5.94 -1.50
N SER A 192 7.56 6.55 -0.70
CA SER A 192 6.16 6.79 -1.07
C SER A 192 5.48 7.76 -0.12
N GLY A 193 4.56 8.57 -0.65
CA GLY A 193 3.71 9.48 0.11
C GLY A 193 4.36 10.79 0.50
N PRO A 194 3.75 11.58 1.41
CA PRO A 194 4.26 12.89 1.81
C PRO A 194 5.57 12.76 2.63
N PRO A 195 6.44 13.79 2.61
CA PRO A 195 7.75 13.78 3.28
C PRO A 195 7.65 13.98 4.80
N VAL A 196 6.89 13.16 5.47
CA VAL A 196 6.78 13.17 6.94
C VAL A 196 7.84 12.27 7.58
N ALA A 197 8.16 12.51 8.86
CA ALA A 197 9.25 11.82 9.56
C ALA A 197 9.16 10.29 9.51
N SER A 198 7.96 9.72 9.60
CA SER A 198 7.74 8.26 9.52
C SER A 198 7.99 7.64 8.14
N ARG A 199 8.19 8.47 7.11
CA ARG A 199 8.46 8.03 5.74
C ARG A 199 9.87 8.34 5.27
N GLN A 200 10.67 8.99 6.12
CA GLN A 200 12.09 9.25 5.86
C GLN A 200 12.96 8.12 6.39
N PRO A 201 14.16 7.93 5.85
CA PRO A 201 15.13 7.01 6.39
C PRO A 201 15.47 7.32 7.85
N LYS A 202 15.67 6.30 8.64
CA LYS A 202 16.04 6.38 10.05
C LYS A 202 17.41 5.75 10.25
N PRO A 203 18.38 6.43 10.91
CA PRO A 203 19.67 5.83 11.19
C PRO A 203 19.51 4.65 12.14
N VAL A 204 20.10 3.50 11.79
CA VAL A 204 20.03 2.26 12.56
C VAL A 204 21.41 1.79 13.05
N TRP A 205 22.47 2.22 12.35
CA TRP A 205 23.85 1.87 12.71
C TRP A 205 24.83 3.02 12.44
N PRO A 206 25.78 3.31 13.35
CA PRO A 206 25.84 2.76 14.71
C PRO A 206 24.64 3.21 15.55
N PRO A 207 24.23 2.41 16.57
CA PRO A 207 23.07 2.75 17.40
C PRO A 207 23.27 4.05 18.16
N GLY A 208 22.19 4.79 18.42
CA GLY A 208 22.21 6.06 19.14
C GLY A 208 22.39 7.30 18.28
N LEU A 209 22.54 7.15 16.95
CA LEU A 209 22.49 8.28 16.02
C LEU A 209 21.04 8.69 15.75
N ARG A 210 20.82 9.98 15.54
CA ARG A 210 19.54 10.57 15.15
C ARG A 210 19.74 11.71 14.18
N THR A 211 18.77 11.95 13.32
CA THR A 211 18.73 13.16 12.49
C THR A 211 18.47 14.41 13.33
N LEU A 212 18.95 15.57 12.91
CA LEU A 212 18.65 16.84 13.58
C LEU A 212 17.19 17.24 13.28
N PRO A 213 16.38 17.66 14.28
CA PRO A 213 14.96 17.91 14.10
C PRO A 213 14.58 18.95 13.05
N ARG A 214 15.46 19.93 12.81
CA ARG A 214 15.22 21.01 11.83
C ARG A 214 15.75 20.72 10.44
N GLU A 215 16.68 19.77 10.31
CA GLU A 215 17.31 19.43 9.03
C GLU A 215 16.76 18.12 8.45
N GLY A 216 16.42 17.17 9.32
CA GLY A 216 15.93 15.85 8.87
C GLY A 216 16.97 15.08 8.06
N ALA A 217 16.47 14.27 7.12
CA ALA A 217 17.30 13.58 6.13
C ALA A 217 17.29 14.38 4.82
N GLY A 218 18.46 14.82 4.37
CA GLY A 218 18.62 15.63 3.18
C GLY A 218 19.03 14.84 1.93
N GLU A 219 18.66 15.30 0.76
CA GLU A 219 19.00 14.64 -0.52
C GLU A 219 20.52 14.64 -0.78
N VAL A 220 21.21 15.71 -0.40
CA VAL A 220 22.64 15.87 -0.64
C VAL A 220 23.46 15.47 0.59
N GLN A 221 23.06 15.92 1.77
CA GLN A 221 23.76 15.65 3.03
C GLN A 221 22.76 15.53 4.17
N THR A 222 23.08 14.64 5.12
CA THR A 222 22.30 14.42 6.33
C THR A 222 23.22 14.49 7.56
N PRO A 223 23.07 15.51 8.44
CA PRO A 223 23.76 15.52 9.71
C PRO A 223 23.10 14.54 10.69
N LEU A 224 23.90 13.68 11.30
CA LEU A 224 23.51 12.70 12.29
C LEU A 224 24.18 13.04 13.62
N GLN A 225 23.40 13.20 14.68
CA GLN A 225 23.89 13.51 16.01
C GLN A 225 23.79 12.31 16.95
N GLY A 226 24.80 12.09 17.75
CA GLY A 226 24.86 11.11 18.82
C GLY A 226 26.29 10.84 19.28
N GLU A 227 26.44 10.19 20.44
CA GLU A 227 27.77 9.86 20.96
C GLU A 227 28.55 8.95 20.00
N ALA A 228 27.84 8.04 19.31
CA ALA A 228 28.44 7.17 18.30
C ALA A 228 29.09 7.91 17.13
N ALA A 229 28.74 9.17 16.87
CA ALA A 229 29.42 9.98 15.87
C ALA A 229 30.90 10.21 16.16
N ARG A 230 31.32 10.08 17.43
CA ARG A 230 32.73 10.27 17.84
C ARG A 230 33.67 9.24 17.23
N SER A 231 33.14 8.03 16.98
CA SER A 231 33.90 6.90 16.45
C SER A 231 33.81 6.69 14.95
N LEU A 232 33.04 7.52 14.24
CA LEU A 232 32.88 7.47 12.79
C LEU A 232 33.96 8.26 12.04
#